data_042d837ac38730377bb75f982fbb7287
#
_entry.id   042d837ac38730377bb75f982fbb7287
#
_cell.length_a   1.000
_cell.length_b   1.000
_cell.length_c   1.000
_cell.angle_alpha   90.00
_cell.angle_beta   90.00
_cell.angle_gamma   90.00
#
_symmetry.space_group_name_H-M   'P 1'
#
loop_
_entity.id
_entity.type
_entity.pdbx_description
1 polymer ?
#
loop_
_entity_poly.entity_id
_entity_poly.type
_entity_poly.pdbx_seq_one_letter_code
_entity_poly.pdbx_strand_id
1 'polypeptide(L)'
;MYKYSIIIPTLNEEKFLPLVLEHLNKFDEDFEIIVSDGGSSDDTVNIAESFGVKICKGETGKGLQLNNGAKCSSGKVLIFLHADTFLPDDVFNLINKYMFNNKVDIATFKMKFDIENYLMKVYSWFTKFDSIFTTFGDQVIVIRRDFFNELNGFPNLTIFEDVELCRKARRKTKIYKLPAFVTTSARRFIKKGILKTQLLNGLYIMGYLIGVSPAKIYKKYFKEKL
;
A
#
# COMPACT_ATOMS: atom_id res chain seq x y z
N MET A 1 -16.52 8.48 -15.33
CA MET A 1 -15.18 8.64 -14.69
C MET A 1 -15.39 8.42 -13.21
N TYR A 2 -14.81 7.38 -12.66
CA TYR A 2 -14.97 7.03 -11.25
C TYR A 2 -14.44 8.12 -10.31
N LYS A 3 -14.98 8.18 -9.10
CA LYS A 3 -14.49 9.07 -8.05
C LYS A 3 -13.20 8.56 -7.45
N TYR A 4 -13.12 7.24 -7.24
CA TYR A 4 -11.97 6.55 -6.64
C TYR A 4 -11.50 5.39 -7.51
N SER A 5 -10.18 5.11 -7.48
CA SER A 5 -9.62 3.87 -8.00
C SER A 5 -8.82 3.19 -6.90
N ILE A 6 -9.21 1.97 -6.55
CA ILE A 6 -8.47 1.11 -5.62
C ILE A 6 -7.53 0.25 -6.45
N ILE A 7 -6.24 0.39 -6.21
CA ILE A 7 -5.19 -0.29 -6.96
C ILE A 7 -4.51 -1.31 -6.04
N ILE A 8 -4.60 -2.58 -6.41
CA ILE A 8 -4.09 -3.71 -5.63
C ILE A 8 -2.97 -4.38 -6.43
N PRO A 9 -1.69 -4.20 -6.03
CA PRO A 9 -0.58 -4.94 -6.65
C PRO A 9 -0.61 -6.38 -6.17
N THR A 10 -0.55 -7.34 -7.08
CA THR A 10 -0.59 -8.78 -6.78
C THR A 10 0.59 -9.54 -7.39
N LEU A 11 1.12 -10.49 -6.62
CA LEU A 11 2.03 -11.52 -7.09
C LEU A 11 1.88 -12.75 -6.19
N ASN A 12 1.15 -13.77 -6.67
CA ASN A 12 0.85 -15.00 -5.92
C ASN A 12 0.11 -14.71 -4.60
N GLU A 13 -1.05 -14.07 -4.71
CA GLU A 13 -1.91 -13.68 -3.57
C GLU A 13 -3.28 -14.39 -3.57
N GLU A 14 -3.37 -15.61 -4.14
CA GLU A 14 -4.60 -16.41 -4.23
C GLU A 14 -5.34 -16.58 -2.88
N LYS A 15 -4.62 -16.57 -1.75
CA LYS A 15 -5.18 -16.79 -0.43
C LYS A 15 -5.81 -15.53 0.19
N PHE A 16 -5.29 -14.37 -0.13
CA PHE A 16 -5.71 -13.12 0.52
C PHE A 16 -6.55 -12.22 -0.37
N LEU A 17 -6.28 -12.24 -1.68
CA LEU A 17 -7.01 -11.41 -2.63
C LEU A 17 -8.53 -11.59 -2.55
N PRO A 18 -9.11 -12.83 -2.51
CA PRO A 18 -10.56 -12.99 -2.42
C PRO A 18 -11.15 -12.32 -1.18
N LEU A 19 -10.49 -12.42 -0.04
CA LEU A 19 -10.96 -11.82 1.21
C LEU A 19 -11.00 -10.29 1.13
N VAL A 20 -10.01 -9.69 0.47
CA VAL A 20 -9.97 -8.24 0.26
C VAL A 20 -11.03 -7.81 -0.76
N LEU A 21 -11.23 -8.55 -1.84
CA LEU A 21 -12.26 -8.24 -2.84
C LEU A 21 -13.67 -8.39 -2.26
N GLU A 22 -13.95 -9.44 -1.48
CA GLU A 22 -15.21 -9.60 -0.74
C GLU A 22 -15.45 -8.43 0.23
N HIS A 23 -14.40 -7.98 0.92
CA HIS A 23 -14.50 -6.83 1.81
C HIS A 23 -14.82 -5.55 1.04
N LEU A 24 -14.18 -5.31 -0.09
CA LEU A 24 -14.42 -4.14 -0.93
C LEU A 24 -15.82 -4.12 -1.53
N ASN A 25 -16.38 -5.28 -1.89
CA ASN A 25 -17.74 -5.39 -2.42
C ASN A 25 -18.86 -5.00 -1.42
N LYS A 26 -18.53 -4.80 -0.13
CA LYS A 26 -19.49 -4.33 0.88
C LYS A 26 -19.74 -2.81 0.82
N PHE A 27 -18.87 -2.07 0.16
CA PHE A 27 -19.00 -0.63 0.05
C PHE A 27 -19.91 -0.25 -1.11
N ASP A 28 -20.90 0.60 -0.83
CA ASP A 28 -21.80 1.19 -1.82
C ASP A 28 -21.33 2.61 -2.20
N GLU A 29 -20.30 2.68 -3.04
CA GLU A 29 -19.65 3.94 -3.47
C GLU A 29 -19.19 3.85 -4.93
N ASP A 30 -18.98 4.99 -5.57
CA ASP A 30 -18.53 5.08 -6.97
C ASP A 30 -17.01 4.88 -7.09
N PHE A 31 -16.57 3.62 -7.08
CA PHE A 31 -15.16 3.26 -7.25
C PHE A 31 -14.95 2.11 -8.23
N GLU A 32 -13.76 2.04 -8.78
CA GLU A 32 -13.27 0.90 -9.55
C GLU A 32 -12.15 0.18 -8.79
N ILE A 33 -12.06 -1.13 -8.98
CA ILE A 33 -10.97 -1.96 -8.45
C ILE A 33 -10.06 -2.37 -9.62
N ILE A 34 -8.77 -2.13 -9.47
CA ILE A 34 -7.74 -2.53 -10.42
C ILE A 34 -6.77 -3.49 -9.72
N VAL A 35 -6.80 -4.76 -10.11
CA VAL A 35 -5.77 -5.74 -9.75
C VAL A 35 -4.62 -5.59 -10.73
N SER A 36 -3.47 -5.12 -10.23
CA SER A 36 -2.27 -4.95 -11.05
C SER A 36 -1.32 -6.11 -10.80
N ASP A 37 -1.43 -7.12 -11.68
CA ASP A 37 -0.71 -8.37 -11.54
C ASP A 37 0.69 -8.32 -12.13
N GLY A 38 1.68 -8.78 -11.36
CA GLY A 38 3.10 -8.82 -11.70
C GLY A 38 3.56 -10.16 -12.29
N GLY A 39 2.65 -10.97 -12.84
CA GLY A 39 2.95 -12.29 -13.40
C GLY A 39 2.74 -13.41 -12.39
N SER A 40 1.61 -13.45 -11.69
CA SER A 40 1.24 -14.53 -10.79
C SER A 40 1.16 -15.88 -11.52
N SER A 41 1.64 -16.93 -10.86
CA SER A 41 1.64 -18.31 -11.33
C SER A 41 0.61 -19.20 -10.61
N ASP A 42 -0.04 -18.65 -9.57
CA ASP A 42 -1.13 -19.27 -8.81
C ASP A 42 -2.50 -18.80 -9.34
N ASP A 43 -3.57 -19.05 -8.61
CA ASP A 43 -4.94 -18.73 -9.02
C ASP A 43 -5.33 -17.25 -8.88
N THR A 44 -4.39 -16.36 -8.55
CA THR A 44 -4.63 -14.92 -8.31
C THR A 44 -5.41 -14.25 -9.45
N VAL A 45 -5.02 -14.49 -10.70
CA VAL A 45 -5.65 -13.85 -11.87
C VAL A 45 -7.08 -14.36 -12.08
N ASN A 46 -7.30 -15.68 -12.01
CA ASN A 46 -8.63 -16.30 -12.17
C ASN A 46 -9.58 -15.81 -11.06
N ILE A 47 -9.09 -15.67 -9.84
CA ILE A 47 -9.86 -15.07 -8.72
C ILE A 47 -10.27 -13.64 -9.08
N ALA A 48 -9.36 -12.79 -9.53
CA ALA A 48 -9.68 -11.41 -9.91
C ALA A 48 -10.73 -11.37 -11.04
N GLU A 49 -10.62 -12.25 -12.05
CA GLU A 49 -11.58 -12.38 -13.13
C GLU A 49 -12.98 -12.77 -12.62
N SER A 50 -13.05 -13.69 -11.66
CA SER A 50 -14.33 -14.15 -11.08
C SER A 50 -15.08 -13.05 -10.30
N PHE A 51 -14.36 -12.08 -9.76
CA PHE A 51 -14.94 -10.90 -9.11
C PHE A 51 -15.32 -9.79 -10.10
N GLY A 52 -15.04 -9.94 -11.39
CA GLY A 52 -15.34 -8.94 -12.43
C GLY A 52 -14.54 -7.65 -12.30
N VAL A 53 -13.42 -7.66 -11.57
CA VAL A 53 -12.57 -6.50 -11.40
C VAL A 53 -11.63 -6.30 -12.58
N LYS A 54 -11.17 -5.08 -12.80
CA LYS A 54 -10.24 -4.77 -13.89
C LYS A 54 -8.85 -5.32 -13.59
N ILE A 55 -8.27 -6.05 -14.54
CA ILE A 55 -6.94 -6.62 -14.40
C ILE A 55 -5.96 -5.89 -15.32
N CYS A 56 -4.85 -5.47 -14.74
CA CYS A 56 -3.70 -4.87 -15.44
C CYS A 56 -2.50 -5.79 -15.28
N LYS A 57 -2.17 -6.55 -16.31
CA LYS A 57 -0.96 -7.40 -16.31
C LYS A 57 0.27 -6.57 -16.64
N GLY A 58 1.38 -6.82 -15.96
CA GLY A 58 2.64 -6.08 -16.14
C GLY A 58 3.84 -6.83 -15.59
N GLU A 59 4.96 -6.14 -15.55
CA GLU A 59 6.22 -6.69 -15.02
C GLU A 59 6.18 -6.80 -13.50
N THR A 60 6.90 -7.79 -12.97
CA THR A 60 7.11 -7.96 -11.53
C THR A 60 7.89 -6.80 -10.96
N GLY A 61 7.36 -6.21 -9.91
CA GLY A 61 7.96 -5.09 -9.18
C GLY A 61 6.88 -4.20 -8.60
N LYS A 62 6.84 -4.07 -7.27
CA LYS A 62 5.72 -3.41 -6.57
C LYS A 62 5.46 -1.98 -7.09
N GLY A 63 6.52 -1.17 -7.26
CA GLY A 63 6.39 0.18 -7.82
C GLY A 63 5.89 0.18 -9.27
N LEU A 64 6.34 -0.78 -10.10
CA LEU A 64 5.89 -0.95 -11.48
C LEU A 64 4.40 -1.34 -11.54
N GLN A 65 3.98 -2.31 -10.72
CA GLN A 65 2.59 -2.73 -10.62
C GLN A 65 1.68 -1.58 -10.16
N LEU A 66 2.08 -0.83 -9.12
CA LEU A 66 1.32 0.32 -8.63
C LEU A 66 1.16 1.41 -9.70
N ASN A 67 2.24 1.72 -10.44
CA ASN A 67 2.18 2.66 -11.56
C ASN A 67 1.32 2.15 -12.72
N ASN A 68 1.43 0.87 -13.04
CA ASN A 68 0.63 0.24 -14.10
C ASN A 68 -0.86 0.28 -13.74
N GLY A 69 -1.23 -0.09 -12.52
CA GLY A 69 -2.59 0.02 -12.03
C GLY A 69 -3.12 1.47 -12.06
N ALA A 70 -2.30 2.46 -11.71
CA ALA A 70 -2.67 3.87 -11.81
C ALA A 70 -2.92 4.32 -13.25
N LYS A 71 -2.12 3.84 -14.22
CA LYS A 71 -2.35 4.10 -15.66
C LYS A 71 -3.63 3.46 -16.18
N CYS A 72 -3.94 2.26 -15.72
CA CYS A 72 -5.16 1.54 -16.10
C CYS A 72 -6.43 2.15 -15.47
N SER A 73 -6.31 2.96 -14.46
CA SER A 73 -7.41 3.49 -13.66
C SER A 73 -7.88 4.87 -14.14
N SER A 74 -9.11 5.27 -13.76
CA SER A 74 -9.75 6.53 -14.19
C SER A 74 -10.16 7.46 -13.04
N GLY A 75 -10.17 6.98 -11.79
CA GLY A 75 -10.64 7.73 -10.63
C GLY A 75 -9.81 8.98 -10.32
N LYS A 76 -10.45 10.00 -9.75
CA LYS A 76 -9.81 11.26 -9.35
C LYS A 76 -8.87 11.11 -8.15
N VAL A 77 -9.16 10.14 -7.28
CA VAL A 77 -8.35 9.78 -6.13
C VAL A 77 -7.90 8.33 -6.28
N LEU A 78 -6.60 8.11 -6.13
CA LEU A 78 -5.97 6.80 -6.15
C LEU A 78 -5.81 6.28 -4.73
N ILE A 79 -6.20 5.03 -4.50
CA ILE A 79 -6.08 4.33 -3.22
C ILE A 79 -5.20 3.11 -3.46
N PHE A 80 -3.95 3.15 -2.99
CA PHE A 80 -3.02 2.03 -3.14
C PHE A 80 -3.16 1.10 -1.94
N LEU A 81 -3.75 -0.07 -2.18
CA LEU A 81 -4.13 -1.06 -1.18
C LEU A 81 -3.36 -2.36 -1.39
N HIS A 82 -2.79 -2.95 -0.34
CA HIS A 82 -2.18 -4.28 -0.43
C HIS A 82 -3.23 -5.38 -0.45
N ALA A 83 -2.91 -6.51 -1.08
CA ALA A 83 -3.80 -7.66 -1.22
C ALA A 83 -4.12 -8.38 0.11
N ASP A 84 -3.56 -7.95 1.23
CA ASP A 84 -3.79 -8.49 2.58
C ASP A 84 -4.16 -7.40 3.60
N THR A 85 -4.71 -6.28 3.12
CA THR A 85 -5.06 -5.12 3.95
C THR A 85 -6.54 -4.76 3.78
N PHE A 86 -7.23 -4.52 4.90
CA PHE A 86 -8.66 -4.21 4.97
C PHE A 86 -8.88 -2.74 5.34
N LEU A 87 -9.77 -2.09 4.61
CA LEU A 87 -10.15 -0.70 4.84
C LEU A 87 -11.15 -0.58 6.01
N PRO A 88 -11.21 0.56 6.73
CA PRO A 88 -12.25 0.81 7.72
C PRO A 88 -13.61 1.08 7.06
N ASP A 89 -14.72 0.82 7.75
CA ASP A 89 -16.07 0.96 7.21
C ASP A 89 -16.41 2.40 6.78
N ASP A 90 -15.82 3.41 7.43
CA ASP A 90 -16.03 4.83 7.13
C ASP A 90 -15.01 5.42 6.13
N VAL A 91 -14.27 4.57 5.43
CA VAL A 91 -13.15 4.94 4.55
C VAL A 91 -13.51 6.04 3.55
N PHE A 92 -14.61 5.91 2.82
CA PHE A 92 -14.99 6.86 1.77
C PHE A 92 -15.48 8.20 2.35
N ASN A 93 -16.13 8.19 3.51
CA ASN A 93 -16.49 9.43 4.24
C ASN A 93 -15.22 10.21 4.65
N LEU A 94 -14.22 9.51 5.17
CA LEU A 94 -12.92 10.10 5.50
C LEU A 94 -12.21 10.64 4.27
N ILE A 95 -12.13 9.86 3.20
CA ILE A 95 -11.50 10.30 1.95
C ILE A 95 -12.24 11.51 1.38
N ASN A 96 -13.57 11.51 1.36
CA ASN A 96 -14.36 12.67 0.93
C ASN A 96 -14.01 13.93 1.73
N LYS A 97 -14.03 13.82 3.05
CA LYS A 97 -13.73 14.93 3.94
C LYS A 97 -12.33 15.52 3.69
N TYR A 98 -11.32 14.66 3.60
CA TYR A 98 -9.93 15.11 3.51
C TYR A 98 -9.52 15.48 2.09
N MET A 99 -9.80 14.64 1.09
CA MET A 99 -9.31 14.84 -0.28
C MET A 99 -10.12 15.88 -1.05
N PHE A 100 -11.43 15.92 -0.85
CA PHE A 100 -12.28 16.85 -1.62
C PHE A 100 -12.62 18.12 -0.82
N ASN A 101 -13.09 18.01 0.42
CA ASN A 101 -13.50 19.20 1.19
C ASN A 101 -12.29 19.97 1.71
N ASN A 102 -11.31 19.29 2.29
CA ASN A 102 -10.10 19.92 2.86
C ASN A 102 -8.97 20.06 1.83
N LYS A 103 -9.16 19.57 0.59
CA LYS A 103 -8.19 19.65 -0.52
C LYS A 103 -6.80 19.10 -0.17
N VAL A 104 -6.74 18.02 0.61
CA VAL A 104 -5.50 17.31 0.93
C VAL A 104 -5.02 16.57 -0.31
N ASP A 105 -3.74 16.66 -0.64
CA ASP A 105 -3.17 16.02 -1.83
C ASP A 105 -2.79 14.56 -1.60
N ILE A 106 -2.32 14.24 -0.39
CA ILE A 106 -1.89 12.88 -0.01
C ILE A 106 -2.20 12.62 1.47
N ALA A 107 -2.72 11.44 1.74
CA ALA A 107 -2.98 10.94 3.08
C ALA A 107 -2.63 9.46 3.22
N THR A 108 -2.44 9.00 4.44
CA THR A 108 -2.36 7.58 4.80
C THR A 108 -3.21 7.31 6.03
N PHE A 109 -3.63 6.06 6.22
CA PHE A 109 -4.30 5.65 7.45
C PHE A 109 -3.30 5.35 8.57
N LYS A 110 -3.80 5.23 9.79
CA LYS A 110 -3.11 4.50 10.85
C LYS A 110 -3.22 3.01 10.55
N MET A 111 -2.33 2.19 11.07
CA MET A 111 -2.32 0.76 10.79
C MET A 111 -2.41 -0.05 12.08
N LYS A 112 -3.16 -1.14 12.05
CA LYS A 112 -3.16 -2.19 13.05
C LYS A 112 -2.98 -3.55 12.36
N PHE A 113 -2.60 -4.55 13.13
CA PHE A 113 -2.43 -5.91 12.64
C PHE A 113 -3.64 -6.78 13.01
N ASP A 114 -3.83 -7.85 12.26
CA ASP A 114 -4.88 -8.86 12.45
C ASP A 114 -4.64 -9.79 13.65
N ILE A 115 -3.62 -9.53 14.47
CA ILE A 115 -3.30 -10.29 15.69
C ILE A 115 -3.23 -9.40 16.93
N GLU A 116 -3.63 -9.97 18.06
CA GLU A 116 -3.49 -9.37 19.39
C GLU A 116 -2.08 -9.65 19.95
N ASN A 117 -1.17 -8.67 19.82
CA ASN A 117 0.18 -8.76 20.38
C ASN A 117 0.65 -7.39 20.87
N TYR A 118 1.27 -7.33 22.05
CA TYR A 118 1.72 -6.07 22.65
C TYR A 118 2.72 -5.30 21.77
N LEU A 119 3.72 -5.99 21.21
CA LEU A 119 4.72 -5.36 20.33
C LEU A 119 4.06 -4.78 19.05
N MET A 120 3.06 -5.49 18.51
CA MET A 120 2.29 -5.01 17.37
C MET A 120 1.44 -3.79 17.73
N LYS A 121 0.88 -3.74 18.95
CA LYS A 121 0.15 -2.55 19.46
C LYS A 121 1.09 -1.34 19.59
N VAL A 122 2.31 -1.54 20.10
CA VAL A 122 3.33 -0.49 20.16
C VAL A 122 3.70 0.00 18.76
N TYR A 123 3.94 -0.90 17.82
CA TYR A 123 4.23 -0.52 16.43
C TYR A 123 3.07 0.26 15.79
N SER A 124 1.84 -0.23 15.96
CA SER A 124 0.63 0.46 15.49
C SER A 124 0.51 1.88 16.06
N TRP A 125 0.91 2.10 17.29
CA TRP A 125 0.90 3.43 17.92
C TRP A 125 1.82 4.41 17.17
N PHE A 126 3.00 3.98 16.73
CA PHE A 126 3.92 4.82 15.95
C PHE A 126 3.38 5.19 14.57
N THR A 127 2.48 4.39 13.97
CA THR A 127 1.87 4.69 12.68
C THR A 127 0.97 5.94 12.67
N LYS A 128 0.64 6.48 13.85
CA LYS A 128 -0.09 7.75 14.01
C LYS A 128 0.71 8.97 13.57
N PHE A 129 2.04 8.84 13.56
CA PHE A 129 2.93 9.94 13.21
C PHE A 129 3.40 9.81 11.77
N ASP A 130 3.52 10.96 11.06
CA ASP A 130 4.13 10.96 9.74
C ASP A 130 5.64 11.19 9.86
N SER A 131 6.40 10.19 9.42
CA SER A 131 7.85 10.29 9.27
C SER A 131 8.34 9.24 8.25
N ILE A 132 9.61 9.36 7.85
CA ILE A 132 10.25 8.36 6.98
C ILE A 132 10.35 6.97 7.64
N PHE A 133 10.28 6.90 8.98
CA PHE A 133 10.36 5.65 9.74
C PHE A 133 9.01 5.05 10.10
N THR A 134 7.93 5.80 9.91
CA THR A 134 6.60 5.39 10.39
C THR A 134 5.52 5.40 9.33
N THR A 135 5.81 5.90 8.11
CA THR A 135 4.85 5.96 7.01
C THR A 135 5.31 5.07 5.85
N PHE A 136 4.56 4.01 5.60
CA PHE A 136 4.82 2.99 4.58
C PHE A 136 3.56 2.68 3.79
N GLY A 137 3.72 1.98 2.66
CA GLY A 137 2.62 1.54 1.80
C GLY A 137 1.57 0.66 2.48
N ASP A 138 1.96 -0.08 3.52
CA ASP A 138 1.05 -0.92 4.33
C ASP A 138 -0.06 -0.10 5.02
N GLN A 139 0.11 1.22 5.13
CA GLN A 139 -0.85 2.15 5.71
C GLN A 139 -1.86 2.69 4.70
N VAL A 140 -1.90 2.13 3.51
CA VAL A 140 -2.75 2.56 2.39
C VAL A 140 -2.50 4.02 2.02
N ILE A 141 -1.89 4.25 0.88
CA ILE A 141 -1.63 5.60 0.37
C ILE A 141 -2.87 6.05 -0.41
N VAL A 142 -3.47 7.16 0.03
CA VAL A 142 -4.56 7.85 -0.65
C VAL A 142 -4.03 9.15 -1.22
N ILE A 143 -4.10 9.33 -2.55
CA ILE A 143 -3.47 10.46 -3.22
C ILE A 143 -4.33 10.96 -4.38
N ARG A 144 -4.41 12.27 -4.58
CA ARG A 144 -5.06 12.86 -5.76
C ARG A 144 -4.28 12.48 -7.01
N ARG A 145 -4.98 12.13 -8.08
CA ARG A 145 -4.35 11.71 -9.34
C ARG A 145 -3.43 12.78 -9.93
N ASP A 146 -3.87 14.03 -9.91
CA ASP A 146 -3.08 15.16 -10.40
C ASP A 146 -1.76 15.29 -9.62
N PHE A 147 -1.80 15.21 -8.30
CA PHE A 147 -0.61 15.25 -7.46
C PHE A 147 0.29 14.00 -7.63
N PHE A 148 -0.30 12.81 -7.80
CA PHE A 148 0.46 11.59 -8.13
C PHE A 148 1.24 11.74 -9.44
N ASN A 149 0.60 12.32 -10.46
CA ASN A 149 1.24 12.59 -11.75
C ASN A 149 2.34 13.66 -11.63
N GLU A 150 2.13 14.70 -10.83
CA GLU A 150 3.14 15.73 -10.52
C GLU A 150 4.39 15.16 -9.85
N LEU A 151 4.22 14.12 -9.00
CA LEU A 151 5.33 13.39 -8.39
C LEU A 151 6.02 12.41 -9.34
N ASN A 152 5.51 12.22 -10.57
CA ASN A 152 5.91 11.20 -11.53
C ASN A 152 5.75 9.76 -10.98
N GLY A 153 4.72 9.53 -10.15
CA GLY A 153 4.38 8.24 -9.60
C GLY A 153 5.44 7.62 -8.67
N PHE A 154 5.33 6.31 -8.50
CA PHE A 154 6.32 5.53 -7.75
C PHE A 154 7.63 5.44 -8.55
N PRO A 155 8.79 5.59 -7.91
CA PRO A 155 10.07 5.36 -8.59
C PRO A 155 10.25 3.88 -8.93
N ASN A 156 11.00 3.60 -9.98
CA ASN A 156 11.37 2.24 -10.34
C ASN A 156 12.49 1.73 -9.41
N LEU A 157 12.10 1.35 -8.21
CA LEU A 157 12.98 0.78 -7.19
C LEU A 157 12.56 -0.65 -6.88
N THR A 158 13.52 -1.50 -6.56
CA THR A 158 13.26 -2.89 -6.14
C THR A 158 12.65 -3.01 -4.75
N ILE A 159 12.81 -1.99 -3.91
CA ILE A 159 12.25 -1.84 -2.56
C ILE A 159 12.26 -0.35 -2.18
N PHE A 160 11.41 0.09 -1.25
CA PHE A 160 11.27 1.47 -0.78
C PHE A 160 10.63 2.44 -1.78
N GLU A 161 9.90 1.93 -2.77
CA GLU A 161 9.14 2.73 -3.72
C GLU A 161 8.13 3.66 -3.02
N ASP A 162 7.48 3.16 -1.97
CA ASP A 162 6.53 3.88 -1.12
C ASP A 162 7.20 4.94 -0.24
N VAL A 163 8.34 4.59 0.38
CA VAL A 163 9.15 5.52 1.16
C VAL A 163 9.60 6.69 0.30
N GLU A 164 10.03 6.42 -0.92
CA GLU A 164 10.51 7.46 -1.83
C GLU A 164 9.37 8.32 -2.38
N LEU A 165 8.20 7.74 -2.70
CA LEU A 165 7.01 8.52 -3.06
C LEU A 165 6.63 9.47 -1.93
N CYS A 166 6.56 8.97 -0.69
CA CYS A 166 6.28 9.78 0.49
C CYS A 166 7.35 10.84 0.74
N ARG A 167 8.64 10.55 0.47
CA ARG A 167 9.72 11.52 0.58
C ARG A 167 9.59 12.65 -0.44
N LYS A 168 9.24 12.34 -1.69
CA LYS A 168 8.94 13.34 -2.72
C LYS A 168 7.73 14.20 -2.32
N ALA A 169 6.66 13.56 -1.84
CA ALA A 169 5.45 14.26 -1.41
C ALA A 169 5.74 15.24 -0.27
N ARG A 170 6.50 14.85 0.77
CA ARG A 170 6.86 15.72 1.89
C ARG A 170 7.64 16.97 1.53
N ARG A 171 8.30 17.00 0.36
CA ARG A 171 8.98 18.20 -0.15
C ARG A 171 8.02 19.25 -0.69
N LYS A 172 6.76 18.84 -1.00
CA LYS A 172 5.75 19.70 -1.61
C LYS A 172 4.58 19.98 -0.69
N THR A 173 4.15 18.99 0.10
CA THR A 173 2.99 19.09 0.98
C THR A 173 3.14 18.19 2.21
N LYS A 174 2.26 18.38 3.18
CA LYS A 174 2.16 17.51 4.36
C LYS A 174 1.39 16.23 4.02
N ILE A 175 1.89 15.08 4.48
CA ILE A 175 1.14 13.82 4.43
C ILE A 175 0.20 13.78 5.65
N TYR A 176 -1.11 13.68 5.40
CA TYR A 176 -2.11 13.63 6.46
C TYR A 176 -2.31 12.19 6.95
N LYS A 177 -2.47 12.03 8.27
CA LYS A 177 -2.87 10.77 8.89
C LYS A 177 -4.38 10.77 9.12
N LEU A 178 -5.08 9.97 8.34
CA LEU A 178 -6.53 9.80 8.49
C LEU A 178 -6.85 9.19 9.86
N PRO A 179 -7.94 9.60 10.53
CA PRO A 179 -8.21 9.23 11.93
C PRO A 179 -8.80 7.81 12.11
N ALA A 180 -8.61 6.92 11.15
CA ALA A 180 -9.04 5.52 11.21
C ALA A 180 -7.85 4.57 11.03
N PHE A 181 -8.09 3.27 11.32
CA PHE A 181 -7.09 2.22 11.20
C PHE A 181 -7.44 1.28 10.03
N VAL A 182 -6.49 1.04 9.16
CA VAL A 182 -6.51 -0.14 8.29
C VAL A 182 -5.97 -1.35 9.04
N THR A 183 -6.47 -2.54 8.70
CA THR A 183 -6.01 -3.80 9.30
C THR A 183 -5.20 -4.57 8.27
N THR A 184 -3.93 -4.86 8.56
CA THR A 184 -3.04 -5.60 7.66
C THR A 184 -2.59 -6.92 8.29
N SER A 185 -2.19 -7.89 7.47
CA SER A 185 -1.79 -9.19 7.94
C SER A 185 -0.42 -9.17 8.63
N ALA A 186 -0.36 -9.81 9.82
CA ALA A 186 0.88 -10.03 10.55
C ALA A 186 1.66 -11.27 10.08
N ARG A 187 1.21 -11.97 9.01
CA ARG A 187 1.77 -13.26 8.54
C ARG A 187 3.30 -13.26 8.46
N ARG A 188 3.90 -12.18 7.97
CA ARG A 188 5.35 -12.04 7.84
C ARG A 188 6.06 -11.95 9.19
N PHE A 189 5.46 -11.22 10.12
CA PHE A 189 5.99 -11.05 11.47
C PHE A 189 5.90 -12.33 12.28
N ILE A 190 4.81 -13.10 12.12
CA ILE A 190 4.62 -14.41 12.76
C ILE A 190 5.68 -15.40 12.23
N LYS A 191 5.86 -15.48 10.89
CA LYS A 191 6.79 -16.42 10.26
C LYS A 191 8.26 -16.18 10.64
N LYS A 192 8.66 -14.90 10.80
CA LYS A 192 10.07 -14.50 11.00
C LYS A 192 10.44 -14.06 12.41
N GLY A 193 9.44 -13.89 13.27
CA GLY A 193 9.58 -13.29 14.60
C GLY A 193 9.44 -11.77 14.55
N ILE A 194 8.62 -11.25 15.46
CA ILE A 194 8.20 -9.83 15.48
C ILE A 194 9.39 -8.90 15.68
N LEU A 195 10.17 -9.11 16.75
CA LEU A 195 11.32 -8.26 17.10
C LEU A 195 12.40 -8.30 16.01
N LYS A 196 12.71 -9.49 15.50
CA LYS A 196 13.70 -9.65 14.43
C LYS A 196 13.29 -8.90 13.18
N THR A 197 12.02 -9.02 12.78
CA THR A 197 11.49 -8.35 11.58
C THR A 197 11.51 -6.83 11.73
N GLN A 198 11.14 -6.31 12.90
CA GLN A 198 11.17 -4.87 13.19
C GLN A 198 12.58 -4.30 13.16
N LEU A 199 13.53 -4.97 13.83
CA LEU A 199 14.92 -4.55 13.84
C LEU A 199 15.52 -4.53 12.42
N LEU A 200 15.26 -5.58 11.64
CA LEU A 200 15.73 -5.66 10.25
C LEU A 200 15.11 -4.58 9.37
N ASN A 201 13.80 -4.31 9.49
CA ASN A 201 13.15 -3.23 8.75
C ASN A 201 13.80 -1.87 9.08
N GLY A 202 14.06 -1.60 10.37
CA GLY A 202 14.75 -0.38 10.80
C GLY A 202 16.17 -0.27 10.21
N LEU A 203 16.95 -1.34 10.27
CA LEU A 203 18.31 -1.40 9.72
C LEU A 203 18.32 -1.20 8.19
N TYR A 204 17.35 -1.77 7.46
CA TYR A 204 17.26 -1.60 6.02
C TYR A 204 16.89 -0.17 5.62
N ILE A 205 15.98 0.47 6.36
CA ILE A 205 15.66 1.88 6.12
C ILE A 205 16.86 2.77 6.43
N MET A 206 17.55 2.55 7.56
CA MET A 206 18.77 3.30 7.88
C MET A 206 19.84 3.10 6.81
N GLY A 207 20.06 1.84 6.36
CA GLY A 207 20.98 1.54 5.27
C GLY A 207 20.62 2.31 3.99
N TYR A 208 19.35 2.37 3.64
CA TYR A 208 18.87 3.15 2.49
C TYR A 208 19.17 4.65 2.65
N LEU A 209 18.92 5.22 3.83
CA LEU A 209 19.12 6.65 4.11
C LEU A 209 20.60 7.05 4.06
N ILE A 210 21.53 6.16 4.41
CA ILE A 210 22.99 6.39 4.31
C ILE A 210 23.56 6.01 2.94
N GLY A 211 22.71 5.71 1.94
CA GLY A 211 23.11 5.53 0.55
C GLY A 211 23.40 4.09 0.11
N VAL A 212 23.04 3.07 0.91
CA VAL A 212 23.11 1.68 0.44
C VAL A 212 22.07 1.46 -0.66
N SER A 213 22.50 0.93 -1.80
CA SER A 213 21.59 0.78 -2.94
C SER A 213 20.40 -0.15 -2.63
N PRO A 214 19.17 0.20 -3.07
CA PRO A 214 17.97 -0.62 -2.88
C PRO A 214 18.14 -2.07 -3.37
N ALA A 215 18.86 -2.28 -4.48
CA ALA A 215 19.12 -3.61 -5.02
C ALA A 215 19.97 -4.50 -4.08
N LYS A 216 20.95 -3.92 -3.37
CA LYS A 216 21.76 -4.65 -2.37
C LYS A 216 20.90 -5.01 -1.16
N ILE A 217 20.07 -4.07 -0.69
CA ILE A 217 19.15 -4.31 0.44
C ILE A 217 18.13 -5.38 0.05
N TYR A 218 17.55 -5.30 -1.16
CA TYR A 218 16.60 -6.27 -1.67
C TYR A 218 17.17 -7.70 -1.69
N LYS A 219 18.38 -7.88 -2.22
CA LYS A 219 19.04 -9.20 -2.22
C LYS A 219 19.20 -9.78 -0.82
N LYS A 220 19.56 -8.96 0.18
CA LYS A 220 19.68 -9.39 1.58
C LYS A 220 18.31 -9.71 2.20
N TYR A 221 17.34 -8.83 1.97
CA TYR A 221 15.96 -8.97 2.45
C TYR A 221 15.29 -10.25 1.92
N PHE A 222 15.54 -10.62 0.66
CA PHE A 222 14.95 -11.82 0.05
C PHE A 222 15.79 -13.10 0.25
N LYS A 223 17.12 -13.02 0.43
CA LYS A 223 17.93 -14.18 0.89
C LYS A 223 17.48 -14.69 2.26
N GLU A 224 16.93 -13.81 3.09
CA GLU A 224 16.30 -14.20 4.35
C GLU A 224 14.84 -14.68 4.18
N LYS A 225 14.31 -14.69 2.95
CA LYS A 225 13.00 -15.25 2.60
C LYS A 225 13.03 -16.74 2.24
N LEU A 226 14.20 -17.29 1.89
CA LEU A 226 14.45 -18.71 1.65
C LEU A 226 14.89 -19.39 2.94
#